data_7b9bdfda44df79c1f9295c89260b880b
#
_entry.id   7b9bdfda44df79c1f9295c89260b880b
#
_cell.length_a   1.000
_cell.length_b   1.000
_cell.length_c   1.000
_cell.angle_alpha   90.00
_cell.angle_beta   90.00
_cell.angle_gamma   90.00
#
_symmetry.space_group_name_H-M   'P 1'
#
loop_
_entity.id
_entity.type
_entity.pdbx_description
1 polymer ?
#
loop_
_entity_poly.entity_id
_entity_poly.type
_entity_poly.pdbx_seq_one_letter_code
_entity_poly.pdbx_strand_id
1 'polypeptide(L)'
;MCIRDSIDGKPALTKLEAFTSGAIEVQDEGSQLLALLLDAKRGEMVADFCAGAGGKTLAIGASMRSTGRLYAFDTSAHRLDALKPRLARSGLSNVHPAAIAHERDERIKRLAGKMDRVLVDAPCSGLGTLRRNPDLKWRQSPQAVLELVAKQTAILDSAARLVKGGGRLVYATCSVLPAENEDIAAAFSLAHPDFELLPAAELLTELKVEGAQDLCAGEAGEYLRLWPQRHGTDGFFAAVWQRKA
;
A
#
# COMPACT_ATOMS: atom_id res chain seq x y z
N MET A 1 -0.79 20.27 -1.40
CA MET A 1 0.59 19.78 -1.20
C MET A 1 0.53 18.86 0.01
N CYS A 2 0.86 17.59 -0.14
CA CYS A 2 0.91 16.69 1.01
C CYS A 2 2.27 16.93 1.68
N ILE A 3 2.27 17.55 2.84
CA ILE A 3 3.49 17.79 3.64
C ILE A 3 3.59 16.62 4.61
N ARG A 4 4.73 15.96 4.64
CA ARG A 4 5.08 14.99 5.66
C ARG A 4 5.88 15.71 6.73
N ASP A 5 5.34 15.71 7.94
CA ASP A 5 6.03 16.25 9.12
C ASP A 5 6.23 15.14 10.14
N SER A 6 7.40 15.08 10.72
CA SER A 6 7.68 14.24 11.88
C SER A 6 7.26 14.97 13.15
N ILE A 7 6.67 14.24 14.09
CA ILE A 7 6.24 14.77 15.37
C ILE A 7 7.04 14.07 16.46
N ASP A 8 7.82 14.86 17.19
CA ASP A 8 8.56 14.37 18.34
C ASP A 8 7.68 14.31 19.60
N GLY A 9 7.93 13.31 20.43
CA GLY A 9 7.20 13.11 21.68
C GLY A 9 5.89 12.31 21.51
N LYS A 10 4.97 12.49 22.46
CA LYS A 10 3.64 11.84 22.48
C LYS A 10 2.53 12.87 22.65
N PRO A 11 2.35 13.80 21.71
CA PRO A 11 1.27 14.77 21.80
C PRO A 11 -0.09 14.07 21.68
N ALA A 12 -1.12 14.67 22.28
CA ALA A 12 -2.51 14.20 22.14
C ALA A 12 -3.07 14.62 20.77
N LEU A 13 -2.55 14.01 19.69
CA LEU A 13 -2.83 14.38 18.29
C LEU A 13 -4.33 14.47 17.98
N THR A 14 -5.12 13.56 18.55
CA THR A 14 -6.58 13.52 18.32
C THR A 14 -7.33 14.73 18.90
N LYS A 15 -6.67 15.54 19.74
CA LYS A 15 -7.21 16.79 20.31
C LYS A 15 -6.83 18.02 19.50
N LEU A 16 -5.92 17.90 18.55
CA LEU A 16 -5.52 19.02 17.72
C LEU A 16 -6.64 19.42 16.75
N GLU A 17 -6.85 20.70 16.56
CA GLU A 17 -7.80 21.22 15.57
C GLU A 17 -7.48 20.70 14.16
N ALA A 18 -6.20 20.67 13.78
CA ALA A 18 -5.76 20.11 12.50
C ALA A 18 -6.18 18.64 12.29
N PHE A 19 -6.20 17.83 13.35
CA PHE A 19 -6.69 16.45 13.27
C PHE A 19 -8.21 16.39 13.20
N THR A 20 -8.92 17.14 14.06
CA THR A 20 -10.39 17.13 14.12
C THR A 20 -11.02 17.72 12.86
N SER A 21 -10.37 18.70 12.23
CA SER A 21 -10.78 19.28 10.95
C SER A 21 -10.43 18.41 9.72
N GLY A 22 -9.62 17.35 9.90
CA GLY A 22 -9.17 16.49 8.79
C GLY A 22 -8.01 17.05 7.97
N ALA A 23 -7.39 18.14 8.43
CA ALA A 23 -6.21 18.70 7.75
C ALA A 23 -4.97 17.80 7.84
N ILE A 24 -4.90 16.97 8.88
CA ILE A 24 -3.84 15.97 9.06
C ILE A 24 -4.43 14.59 9.35
N GLU A 25 -3.66 13.56 8.98
CA GLU A 25 -3.91 12.16 9.34
C GLU A 25 -2.61 11.57 9.87
N VAL A 26 -2.70 10.71 10.91
CA VAL A 26 -1.54 10.07 11.52
C VAL A 26 -1.27 8.76 10.82
N GLN A 27 -0.05 8.60 10.30
CA GLN A 27 0.36 7.39 9.60
C GLN A 27 1.84 7.12 9.81
N ASP A 28 2.25 5.85 9.92
CA ASP A 28 3.66 5.46 9.92
C ASP A 28 4.34 5.94 8.64
N GLU A 29 5.57 6.43 8.75
CA GLU A 29 6.32 7.00 7.63
C GLU A 29 6.54 5.99 6.51
N GLY A 30 6.87 4.74 6.84
CA GLY A 30 7.00 3.68 5.86
C GLY A 30 5.68 3.41 5.11
N SER A 31 4.55 3.45 5.81
CA SER A 31 3.23 3.34 5.18
C SER A 31 2.92 4.49 4.21
N GLN A 32 3.42 5.71 4.50
CA GLN A 32 3.31 6.85 3.59
C GLN A 32 4.15 6.64 2.32
N LEU A 33 5.36 6.07 2.44
CA LEU A 33 6.22 5.75 1.30
C LEU A 33 5.55 4.76 0.34
N LEU A 34 4.78 3.79 0.84
CA LEU A 34 4.02 2.87 -0.01
C LEU A 34 2.99 3.61 -0.89
N ALA A 35 2.25 4.54 -0.31
CA ALA A 35 1.31 5.37 -1.06
C ALA A 35 2.03 6.30 -2.06
N LEU A 36 3.23 6.75 -1.71
CA LEU A 36 4.07 7.58 -2.57
C LEU A 36 4.58 6.82 -3.80
N LEU A 37 5.04 5.58 -3.63
CA LEU A 37 5.49 4.70 -4.72
C LEU A 37 4.39 4.43 -5.75
N LEU A 38 3.12 4.42 -5.34
CA LEU A 38 2.00 4.31 -6.25
C LEU A 38 1.95 5.52 -7.20
N ASP A 39 2.35 6.69 -6.71
CA ASP A 39 2.45 7.94 -7.47
C ASP A 39 1.14 8.31 -8.21
N ALA A 40 0.01 8.16 -7.52
CA ALA A 40 -1.31 8.44 -8.09
C ALA A 40 -1.47 9.90 -8.47
N LYS A 41 -1.96 10.15 -9.68
CA LYS A 41 -2.11 11.49 -10.26
C LYS A 41 -3.57 11.94 -10.26
N ARG A 42 -3.77 13.23 -10.45
CA ARG A 42 -5.10 13.81 -10.62
C ARG A 42 -5.82 13.21 -11.82
N GLY A 43 -7.11 12.90 -11.64
CA GLY A 43 -7.97 12.42 -12.72
C GLY A 43 -7.85 10.93 -13.02
N GLU A 44 -6.87 10.22 -12.42
CA GLU A 44 -6.68 8.78 -12.64
C GLU A 44 -7.77 7.92 -12.01
N MET A 45 -7.89 6.71 -12.50
CA MET A 45 -8.63 5.60 -11.88
C MET A 45 -7.66 4.74 -11.09
N VAL A 46 -7.85 4.68 -9.78
CA VAL A 46 -6.94 4.02 -8.84
C VAL A 46 -7.69 3.00 -8.00
N ALA A 47 -7.04 1.89 -7.66
CA ALA A 47 -7.56 0.92 -6.71
C ALA A 47 -6.57 0.69 -5.57
N ASP A 48 -7.06 0.80 -4.33
CA ASP A 48 -6.45 0.25 -3.12
C ASP A 48 -7.14 -1.09 -2.85
N PHE A 49 -6.44 -2.18 -3.15
CA PHE A 49 -7.06 -3.52 -3.25
C PHE A 49 -7.26 -4.19 -1.89
N CYS A 50 -6.53 -3.76 -0.87
CA CYS A 50 -6.64 -4.23 0.52
C CYS A 50 -6.70 -3.03 1.47
N ALA A 51 -7.70 -2.18 1.30
CA ALA A 51 -7.76 -0.85 1.90
C ALA A 51 -7.78 -0.82 3.43
N GLY A 52 -8.28 -1.89 4.06
CA GLY A 52 -8.38 -1.96 5.51
C GLY A 52 -9.15 -0.78 6.11
N ALA A 53 -8.59 -0.14 7.12
CA ALA A 53 -9.14 1.07 7.74
C ALA A 53 -8.81 2.37 6.97
N GLY A 54 -8.20 2.26 5.77
CA GLY A 54 -8.07 3.36 4.82
C GLY A 54 -6.88 4.29 5.00
N GLY A 55 -5.84 3.93 5.77
CA GLY A 55 -4.68 4.79 5.94
C GLY A 55 -4.01 5.16 4.62
N LYS A 56 -3.71 4.17 3.78
CA LYS A 56 -3.13 4.37 2.44
C LYS A 56 -4.15 4.98 1.46
N THR A 57 -5.41 4.56 1.55
CA THR A 57 -6.52 5.16 0.76
C THR A 57 -6.58 6.67 0.93
N LEU A 58 -6.50 7.18 2.18
CA LEU A 58 -6.54 8.62 2.45
C LEU A 58 -5.31 9.34 1.90
N ALA A 59 -4.12 8.76 2.03
CA ALA A 59 -2.88 9.32 1.47
C ALA A 59 -2.94 9.39 -0.08
N ILE A 60 -3.46 8.35 -0.73
CA ILE A 60 -3.67 8.31 -2.18
C ILE A 60 -4.71 9.35 -2.60
N GLY A 61 -5.85 9.41 -1.92
CA GLY A 61 -6.90 10.39 -2.21
C GLY A 61 -6.42 11.83 -2.08
N ALA A 62 -5.56 12.11 -1.08
CA ALA A 62 -4.93 13.42 -0.90
C ALA A 62 -3.97 13.78 -2.05
N SER A 63 -3.14 12.85 -2.52
CA SER A 63 -2.26 13.08 -3.67
C SER A 63 -3.06 13.31 -4.96
N MET A 64 -4.18 12.64 -5.14
CA MET A 64 -5.12 12.86 -6.25
C MET A 64 -5.91 14.18 -6.13
N ARG A 65 -5.83 14.89 -4.99
CA ARG A 65 -6.56 16.14 -4.69
C ARG A 65 -8.06 16.00 -4.92
N SER A 66 -8.66 14.93 -4.43
CA SER A 66 -10.10 14.62 -4.61
C SER A 66 -10.58 14.58 -6.06
N THR A 67 -9.72 14.28 -7.03
CA THR A 67 -10.07 14.15 -8.44
C THR A 67 -9.91 12.71 -8.92
N GLY A 68 -10.50 12.37 -10.09
CA GLY A 68 -10.49 11.00 -10.58
C GLY A 68 -11.37 10.08 -9.75
N ARG A 69 -10.98 8.80 -9.65
CA ARG A 69 -11.75 7.80 -8.89
C ARG A 69 -10.84 6.84 -8.18
N LEU A 70 -10.98 6.74 -6.86
CA LEU A 70 -10.23 5.82 -6.01
C LEU A 70 -11.18 4.78 -5.42
N TYR A 71 -11.03 3.54 -5.85
CA TYR A 71 -11.74 2.40 -5.25
C TYR A 71 -10.95 1.87 -4.07
N ALA A 72 -11.62 1.72 -2.92
CA ALA A 72 -11.06 1.13 -1.71
C ALA A 72 -11.74 -0.23 -1.46
N PHE A 73 -11.09 -1.32 -1.85
CA PHE A 73 -11.61 -2.67 -1.70
C PHE A 73 -11.05 -3.35 -0.44
N ASP A 74 -11.90 -4.06 0.26
CA ASP A 74 -11.50 -4.98 1.33
C ASP A 74 -12.54 -6.10 1.46
N THR A 75 -12.12 -7.27 1.92
CA THR A 75 -13.03 -8.37 2.23
C THR A 75 -13.73 -8.18 3.59
N SER A 76 -13.21 -7.31 4.45
CA SER A 76 -13.78 -6.97 5.74
C SER A 76 -14.63 -5.71 5.68
N ALA A 77 -15.95 -5.86 5.63
CA ALA A 77 -16.88 -4.74 5.74
C ALA A 77 -16.64 -3.89 7.01
N HIS A 78 -16.30 -4.55 8.13
CA HIS A 78 -16.01 -3.86 9.40
C HIS A 78 -14.80 -2.90 9.29
N ARG A 79 -13.74 -3.30 8.56
CA ARG A 79 -12.59 -2.41 8.33
C ARG A 79 -12.97 -1.21 7.47
N LEU A 80 -13.79 -1.41 6.45
CA LEU A 80 -14.30 -0.33 5.61
C LEU A 80 -15.25 0.59 6.38
N ASP A 81 -16.00 0.08 7.36
CA ASP A 81 -16.80 0.92 8.25
C ASP A 81 -15.94 1.85 9.11
N ALA A 82 -14.75 1.40 9.52
CA ALA A 82 -13.78 2.25 10.22
C ALA A 82 -13.16 3.33 9.30
N LEU A 83 -13.13 3.13 8.00
CA LEU A 83 -12.71 4.15 7.02
C LEU A 83 -13.72 5.30 6.90
N LYS A 84 -15.02 5.03 6.98
CA LYS A 84 -16.09 6.02 6.73
C LYS A 84 -15.95 7.31 7.54
N PRO A 85 -15.79 7.29 8.88
CA PRO A 85 -15.64 8.52 9.66
C PRO A 85 -14.34 9.28 9.33
N ARG A 86 -13.26 8.57 8.99
CA ARG A 86 -12.00 9.17 8.57
C ARG A 86 -12.15 9.86 7.21
N LEU A 87 -12.85 9.22 6.29
CA LEU A 87 -13.17 9.78 4.98
C LEU A 87 -14.03 11.04 5.09
N ALA A 88 -15.10 10.99 5.91
CA ALA A 88 -15.94 12.15 6.17
C ALA A 88 -15.13 13.32 6.76
N ARG A 89 -14.22 13.04 7.70
CA ARG A 89 -13.35 14.06 8.30
C ARG A 89 -12.37 14.65 7.29
N SER A 90 -11.80 13.84 6.40
CA SER A 90 -10.80 14.28 5.42
C SER A 90 -11.36 15.16 4.30
N GLY A 91 -12.68 15.17 4.09
CA GLY A 91 -13.33 15.88 2.99
C GLY A 91 -13.03 15.33 1.59
N LEU A 92 -12.40 14.16 1.47
CA LEU A 92 -12.14 13.52 0.18
C LEU A 92 -13.44 13.02 -0.45
N SER A 93 -13.71 13.42 -1.68
CA SER A 93 -14.94 13.11 -2.41
C SER A 93 -14.79 12.05 -3.51
N ASN A 94 -13.54 11.64 -3.82
CA ASN A 94 -13.23 10.73 -4.91
C ASN A 94 -13.04 9.27 -4.47
N VAL A 95 -13.23 8.94 -3.20
CA VAL A 95 -13.02 7.61 -2.62
C VAL A 95 -14.32 6.82 -2.60
N HIS A 96 -14.28 5.59 -3.10
CA HIS A 96 -15.42 4.68 -3.20
C HIS A 96 -15.13 3.36 -2.46
N PRO A 97 -15.41 3.26 -1.14
CA PRO A 97 -15.25 2.02 -0.40
C PRO A 97 -16.23 0.96 -0.89
N ALA A 98 -15.75 -0.25 -1.10
CA ALA A 98 -16.60 -1.37 -1.52
C ALA A 98 -16.11 -2.69 -0.93
N ALA A 99 -16.95 -3.34 -0.14
CA ALA A 99 -16.68 -4.69 0.34
C ALA A 99 -16.79 -5.70 -0.83
N ILE A 100 -15.79 -6.56 -0.93
CA ILE A 100 -15.73 -7.66 -1.90
C ILE A 100 -15.75 -8.99 -1.18
N ALA A 101 -16.35 -10.03 -1.78
CA ALA A 101 -16.42 -11.36 -1.16
C ALA A 101 -15.04 -12.04 -1.13
N HIS A 102 -14.26 -11.87 -2.18
CA HIS A 102 -12.91 -12.39 -2.37
C HIS A 102 -12.22 -11.65 -3.52
N GLU A 103 -10.96 -11.94 -3.79
CA GLU A 103 -10.14 -11.24 -4.81
C GLU A 103 -10.67 -11.36 -6.25
N ARG A 104 -11.54 -12.36 -6.52
CA ARG A 104 -12.17 -12.60 -7.85
C ARG A 104 -13.65 -12.18 -7.90
N ASP A 105 -14.08 -11.29 -7.01
CA ASP A 105 -15.45 -10.75 -7.00
C ASP A 105 -15.83 -10.14 -8.37
N GLU A 106 -17.11 -10.22 -8.74
CA GLU A 106 -17.62 -9.69 -10.00
C GLU A 106 -17.38 -8.18 -10.17
N ARG A 107 -17.33 -7.43 -9.08
CA ARG A 107 -16.98 -5.99 -9.10
C ARG A 107 -15.56 -5.78 -9.61
N ILE A 108 -14.63 -6.64 -9.18
CA ILE A 108 -13.23 -6.63 -9.62
C ILE A 108 -13.13 -6.98 -11.10
N LYS A 109 -13.81 -8.04 -11.56
CA LYS A 109 -13.81 -8.46 -12.96
C LYS A 109 -14.28 -7.34 -13.90
N ARG A 110 -15.32 -6.57 -13.52
CA ARG A 110 -15.84 -5.44 -14.31
C ARG A 110 -14.85 -4.29 -14.48
N LEU A 111 -13.84 -4.22 -13.65
CA LEU A 111 -12.82 -3.19 -13.66
C LEU A 111 -11.51 -3.63 -14.33
N ALA A 112 -11.46 -4.84 -14.90
CA ALA A 112 -10.28 -5.37 -15.59
C ALA A 112 -9.77 -4.41 -16.68
N GLY A 113 -8.47 -4.12 -16.66
CA GLY A 113 -7.79 -3.24 -17.62
C GLY A 113 -8.18 -1.77 -17.55
N LYS A 114 -8.79 -1.30 -16.45
CA LYS A 114 -9.29 0.08 -16.33
C LYS A 114 -8.50 0.96 -15.37
N MET A 115 -7.67 0.39 -14.51
CA MET A 115 -6.95 1.14 -13.48
C MET A 115 -5.63 1.68 -14.01
N ASP A 116 -5.40 2.96 -13.79
CA ASP A 116 -4.10 3.60 -14.00
C ASP A 116 -3.10 3.10 -12.96
N ARG A 117 -3.55 2.92 -11.72
CA ARG A 117 -2.73 2.53 -10.59
C ARG A 117 -3.46 1.54 -9.68
N VAL A 118 -2.74 0.53 -9.20
CA VAL A 118 -3.26 -0.43 -8.22
C VAL A 118 -2.26 -0.61 -7.10
N LEU A 119 -2.70 -0.41 -5.86
CA LEU A 119 -1.95 -0.75 -4.65
C LEU A 119 -2.51 -2.05 -4.07
N VAL A 120 -1.63 -2.98 -3.76
CA VAL A 120 -1.91 -4.20 -3.00
C VAL A 120 -1.11 -4.16 -1.70
N ASP A 121 -1.67 -3.54 -0.65
CA ASP A 121 -1.14 -3.66 0.72
C ASP A 121 -1.63 -4.97 1.31
N ALA A 122 -0.93 -6.05 0.99
CA ALA A 122 -1.40 -7.41 1.17
C ALA A 122 -1.54 -7.82 2.66
N PRO A 123 -2.55 -8.63 3.01
CA PRO A 123 -2.59 -9.25 4.32
C PRO A 123 -1.34 -10.12 4.50
N CYS A 124 -0.60 -9.93 5.59
CA CYS A 124 0.67 -10.57 5.84
C CYS A 124 0.85 -10.93 7.32
N SER A 125 1.97 -11.55 7.68
CA SER A 125 2.30 -11.90 9.06
C SER A 125 2.37 -10.69 10.01
N GLY A 126 2.62 -9.49 9.47
CA GLY A 126 2.75 -8.27 10.25
C GLY A 126 4.04 -8.16 11.07
N LEU A 127 5.00 -9.06 10.88
CA LEU A 127 6.21 -9.13 11.70
C LEU A 127 7.11 -7.90 11.61
N GLY A 128 6.91 -7.02 10.62
CA GLY A 128 7.55 -5.71 10.55
C GLY A 128 7.03 -4.71 11.59
N THR A 129 5.87 -4.98 12.21
CA THR A 129 5.23 -4.09 13.19
C THR A 129 5.43 -4.53 14.64
N LEU A 130 6.37 -5.46 14.92
CA LEU A 130 6.61 -6.03 16.26
C LEU A 130 6.89 -4.97 17.34
N ARG A 131 7.49 -3.84 16.99
CA ARG A 131 7.73 -2.73 17.92
C ARG A 131 6.43 -2.13 18.49
N ARG A 132 5.31 -2.24 17.76
CA ARG A 132 3.99 -1.77 18.16
C ARG A 132 3.08 -2.92 18.61
N ASN A 133 3.27 -4.09 18.03
CA ASN A 133 2.46 -5.29 18.22
C ASN A 133 3.35 -6.48 18.62
N PRO A 134 3.99 -6.46 19.80
CA PRO A 134 4.99 -7.47 20.19
C PRO A 134 4.41 -8.88 20.36
N ASP A 135 3.10 -9.00 20.52
CA ASP A 135 2.38 -10.26 20.63
C ASP A 135 2.26 -11.03 19.31
N LEU A 136 2.47 -10.37 18.16
CA LEU A 136 2.46 -11.02 16.84
C LEU A 136 3.45 -12.17 16.74
N LYS A 137 4.61 -12.10 17.40
CA LYS A 137 5.61 -13.17 17.42
C LYS A 137 5.07 -14.50 17.97
N TRP A 138 4.02 -14.46 18.80
CA TRP A 138 3.38 -15.64 19.37
C TRP A 138 2.17 -16.12 18.60
N ARG A 139 1.61 -15.28 17.71
CA ARG A 139 0.44 -15.60 16.90
C ARG A 139 0.78 -16.20 15.56
N GLN A 140 2.03 -16.07 15.10
CA GLN A 140 2.46 -16.58 13.82
C GLN A 140 3.02 -17.99 13.95
N SER A 141 2.81 -18.80 12.92
CA SER A 141 3.41 -20.12 12.75
C SER A 141 3.90 -20.28 11.30
N PRO A 142 4.82 -21.21 11.04
CA PRO A 142 5.24 -21.51 9.67
C PRO A 142 4.06 -21.83 8.74
N GLN A 143 3.08 -22.60 9.23
CA GLN A 143 1.88 -22.94 8.46
C GLN A 143 1.04 -21.71 8.14
N ALA A 144 0.83 -20.82 9.11
CA ALA A 144 0.09 -19.56 8.88
C ALA A 144 0.77 -18.68 7.83
N VAL A 145 2.10 -18.63 7.80
CA VAL A 145 2.87 -17.88 6.79
C VAL A 145 2.66 -18.50 5.40
N LEU A 146 2.70 -19.83 5.25
CA LEU A 146 2.43 -20.49 3.98
C LEU A 146 1.03 -20.17 3.42
N GLU A 147 0.02 -20.15 4.30
CA GLU A 147 -1.35 -19.79 3.92
C GLU A 147 -1.45 -18.32 3.48
N LEU A 148 -0.72 -17.41 4.16
CA LEU A 148 -0.63 -16.00 3.78
C LEU A 148 0.06 -15.83 2.43
N VAL A 149 1.16 -16.52 2.17
CA VAL A 149 1.87 -16.49 0.87
C VAL A 149 0.95 -16.90 -0.26
N ALA A 150 0.21 -18.02 -0.12
CA ALA A 150 -0.75 -18.45 -1.12
C ALA A 150 -1.86 -17.39 -1.37
N LYS A 151 -2.35 -16.77 -0.30
CA LYS A 151 -3.35 -15.71 -0.39
C LYS A 151 -2.80 -14.44 -1.05
N GLN A 152 -1.60 -14.02 -0.69
CA GLN A 152 -0.91 -12.87 -1.27
C GLN A 152 -0.72 -13.03 -2.77
N THR A 153 -0.25 -14.20 -3.21
CA THR A 153 -0.10 -14.53 -4.63
C THR A 153 -1.44 -14.42 -5.37
N ALA A 154 -2.51 -15.03 -4.85
CA ALA A 154 -3.83 -14.98 -5.47
C ALA A 154 -4.41 -13.54 -5.56
N ILE A 155 -4.17 -12.72 -4.52
CA ILE A 155 -4.59 -11.31 -4.49
C ILE A 155 -3.80 -10.52 -5.54
N LEU A 156 -2.48 -10.68 -5.59
CA LEU A 156 -1.61 -9.96 -6.53
C LEU A 156 -1.97 -10.28 -7.99
N ASP A 157 -2.15 -11.56 -8.32
CA ASP A 157 -2.62 -12.01 -9.64
C ASP A 157 -3.95 -11.40 -10.04
N SER A 158 -4.87 -11.29 -9.08
CA SER A 158 -6.18 -10.72 -9.35
C SER A 158 -6.12 -9.19 -9.53
N ALA A 159 -5.31 -8.52 -8.73
CA ALA A 159 -5.08 -7.09 -8.80
C ALA A 159 -4.39 -6.67 -10.10
N ALA A 160 -3.42 -7.47 -10.58
CA ALA A 160 -2.73 -7.24 -11.85
C ALA A 160 -3.68 -7.12 -13.04
N ARG A 161 -4.78 -7.86 -13.04
CA ARG A 161 -5.81 -7.80 -14.10
C ARG A 161 -6.51 -6.45 -14.19
N LEU A 162 -6.54 -5.67 -13.11
CA LEU A 162 -7.16 -4.35 -13.08
C LEU A 162 -6.32 -3.30 -13.82
N VAL A 163 -5.01 -3.48 -13.87
CA VAL A 163 -4.06 -2.51 -14.40
C VAL A 163 -4.19 -2.43 -15.92
N LYS A 164 -4.34 -1.23 -16.47
CA LYS A 164 -4.34 -1.00 -17.92
C LYS A 164 -2.91 -1.04 -18.50
N GLY A 165 -2.77 -1.13 -19.82
CA GLY A 165 -1.47 -0.92 -20.48
C GLY A 165 -0.86 0.43 -20.07
N GLY A 166 0.43 0.45 -19.72
CA GLY A 166 1.12 1.62 -19.17
C GLY A 166 0.80 1.94 -17.71
N GLY A 167 -0.12 1.20 -17.06
CA GLY A 167 -0.48 1.41 -15.67
C GLY A 167 0.53 0.85 -14.68
N ARG A 168 0.46 1.28 -13.41
CA ARG A 168 1.38 0.87 -12.34
C ARG A 168 0.70 -0.05 -11.33
N LEU A 169 1.44 -1.07 -10.89
CA LEU A 169 1.08 -1.99 -9.81
C LEU A 169 2.10 -1.88 -8.69
N VAL A 170 1.64 -1.74 -7.46
CA VAL A 170 2.49 -1.77 -6.27
C VAL A 170 2.01 -2.90 -5.37
N TYR A 171 2.89 -3.83 -5.06
CA TYR A 171 2.71 -4.84 -4.03
C TYR A 171 3.46 -4.42 -2.79
N ALA A 172 2.82 -4.51 -1.64
CA ALA A 172 3.42 -4.14 -0.36
C ALA A 172 2.98 -5.04 0.78
N THR A 173 3.84 -5.18 1.79
CA THR A 173 3.56 -5.85 3.06
C THR A 173 4.20 -5.10 4.22
N CYS A 174 3.68 -5.31 5.43
CA CYS A 174 4.36 -4.98 6.68
C CYS A 174 5.05 -6.22 7.29
N SER A 175 5.60 -7.09 6.44
CA SER A 175 6.38 -8.27 6.83
C SER A 175 7.88 -8.04 6.66
N VAL A 176 8.67 -8.81 7.42
CA VAL A 176 10.13 -8.88 7.26
C VAL A 176 10.58 -10.22 6.64
N LEU A 177 9.65 -11.10 6.32
CA LEU A 177 9.94 -12.42 5.78
C LEU A 177 10.14 -12.36 4.26
N PRO A 178 11.26 -12.88 3.72
CA PRO A 178 11.47 -12.95 2.27
C PRO A 178 10.35 -13.71 1.54
N ALA A 179 9.83 -14.79 2.17
CA ALA A 179 8.74 -15.59 1.59
C ALA A 179 7.46 -14.79 1.30
N GLU A 180 7.18 -13.73 2.06
CA GLU A 180 6.04 -12.84 1.85
C GLU A 180 6.39 -11.62 0.97
N ASN A 181 7.66 -11.43 0.64
CA ASN A 181 8.21 -10.23 0.03
C ASN A 181 8.91 -10.54 -1.30
N GLU A 182 10.23 -10.70 -1.25
CA GLU A 182 11.08 -10.88 -2.43
C GLU A 182 10.69 -12.12 -3.24
N ASP A 183 10.34 -13.23 -2.58
CA ASP A 183 9.98 -14.48 -3.25
C ASP A 183 8.67 -14.32 -4.04
N ILE A 184 7.68 -13.61 -3.48
CA ILE A 184 6.43 -13.28 -4.20
C ILE A 184 6.72 -12.34 -5.36
N ALA A 185 7.53 -11.31 -5.16
CA ALA A 185 7.86 -10.35 -6.21
C ALA A 185 8.59 -11.02 -7.38
N ALA A 186 9.53 -11.91 -7.10
CA ALA A 186 10.25 -12.68 -8.12
C ALA A 186 9.32 -13.62 -8.88
N ALA A 187 8.47 -14.37 -8.16
CA ALA A 187 7.50 -15.28 -8.75
C ALA A 187 6.50 -14.53 -9.65
N PHE A 188 6.01 -13.38 -9.22
CA PHE A 188 5.12 -12.53 -10.00
C PHE A 188 5.80 -12.04 -11.29
N SER A 189 7.02 -11.52 -11.21
CA SER A 189 7.77 -11.03 -12.38
C SER A 189 8.00 -12.15 -13.42
N LEU A 190 8.23 -13.37 -12.96
CA LEU A 190 8.38 -14.53 -13.84
C LEU A 190 7.04 -14.94 -14.51
N ALA A 191 5.95 -14.90 -13.76
CA ALA A 191 4.62 -15.31 -14.23
C ALA A 191 3.95 -14.25 -15.13
N HIS A 192 4.33 -12.98 -15.00
CA HIS A 192 3.72 -11.85 -15.69
C HIS A 192 4.74 -11.07 -16.53
N PRO A 193 5.21 -11.59 -17.67
CA PRO A 193 6.21 -10.92 -18.52
C PRO A 193 5.70 -9.63 -19.18
N ASP A 194 4.40 -9.37 -19.10
CA ASP A 194 3.76 -8.10 -19.49
C ASP A 194 3.91 -7.00 -18.42
N PHE A 195 4.51 -7.30 -17.26
CA PHE A 195 4.86 -6.34 -16.23
C PHE A 195 6.38 -6.21 -16.12
N GLU A 196 6.87 -4.98 -16.14
CA GLU A 196 8.26 -4.62 -15.95
C GLU A 196 8.48 -4.12 -14.52
N LEU A 197 9.44 -4.72 -13.81
CA LEU A 197 9.82 -4.29 -12.47
C LEU A 197 10.55 -2.95 -12.54
N LEU A 198 10.09 -1.97 -11.78
CA LEU A 198 10.70 -0.64 -11.70
C LEU A 198 11.54 -0.54 -10.42
N PRO A 199 12.81 -0.05 -10.50
CA PRO A 199 13.63 0.14 -9.31
C PRO A 199 13.00 1.16 -8.35
N ALA A 200 12.66 0.73 -7.13
CA ALA A 200 12.06 1.58 -6.13
C ALA A 200 12.93 2.78 -5.77
N ALA A 201 14.26 2.60 -5.78
CA ALA A 201 15.23 3.66 -5.51
C ALA A 201 15.18 4.79 -6.54
N GLU A 202 15.03 4.47 -7.83
CA GLU A 202 14.88 5.47 -8.89
C GLU A 202 13.56 6.25 -8.72
N LEU A 203 12.45 5.52 -8.49
CA LEU A 203 11.14 6.14 -8.28
C LEU A 203 11.13 7.08 -7.08
N LEU A 204 11.73 6.68 -5.97
CA LEU A 204 11.82 7.53 -4.77
C LEU A 204 12.71 8.75 -5.01
N THR A 205 13.78 8.61 -5.80
CA THR A 205 14.65 9.73 -6.18
C THR A 205 13.90 10.74 -7.06
N GLU A 206 13.14 10.27 -8.05
CA GLU A 206 12.27 11.12 -8.88
C GLU A 206 11.22 11.86 -8.04
N LEU A 207 10.68 11.19 -7.02
CA LEU A 207 9.73 11.75 -6.05
C LEU A 207 10.39 12.65 -4.99
N LYS A 208 11.71 12.88 -5.10
CA LYS A 208 12.50 13.73 -4.20
C LYS A 208 12.48 13.26 -2.74
N VAL A 209 12.51 11.97 -2.52
CA VAL A 209 12.68 11.37 -1.19
C VAL A 209 14.18 11.36 -0.87
N GLU A 210 14.54 12.01 0.22
CA GLU A 210 15.92 12.03 0.70
C GLU A 210 16.35 10.62 1.15
N GLY A 211 17.60 10.24 0.86
CA GLY A 211 18.14 8.94 1.23
C GLY A 211 17.46 7.75 0.51
N ALA A 212 16.87 7.95 -0.66
CA ALA A 212 16.12 6.92 -1.40
C ALA A 212 16.86 5.58 -1.53
N GLN A 213 18.16 5.62 -1.77
CA GLN A 213 19.00 4.42 -1.90
C GLN A 213 19.09 3.63 -0.59
N ASP A 214 19.16 4.32 0.55
CA ASP A 214 19.26 3.68 1.86
C ASP A 214 17.95 3.00 2.30
N LEU A 215 16.83 3.38 1.69
CA LEU A 215 15.51 2.82 1.95
C LEU A 215 15.23 1.56 1.12
N CYS A 216 16.13 1.23 0.18
CA CYS A 216 15.90 0.19 -0.80
C CYS A 216 16.90 -0.98 -0.65
N ALA A 217 16.56 -2.09 -1.27
CA ALA A 217 17.35 -3.33 -1.32
C ALA A 217 17.33 -3.91 -2.74
N GLY A 218 18.26 -4.84 -2.99
CA GLY A 218 18.58 -5.38 -4.31
C GLY A 218 19.78 -4.68 -4.93
N GLU A 219 20.37 -5.25 -5.99
CA GLU A 219 21.60 -4.72 -6.61
C GLU A 219 21.38 -3.35 -7.23
N ALA A 220 20.20 -3.10 -7.82
CA ALA A 220 19.80 -1.82 -8.40
C ALA A 220 18.77 -1.07 -7.54
N GLY A 221 18.55 -1.46 -6.28
CA GLY A 221 17.53 -0.85 -5.42
C GLY A 221 16.10 -1.15 -5.89
N GLU A 222 15.87 -2.38 -6.34
CA GLU A 222 14.60 -2.83 -6.93
C GLU A 222 13.42 -2.70 -5.98
N TYR A 223 13.65 -2.92 -4.68
CA TYR A 223 12.59 -3.01 -3.68
C TYR A 223 12.72 -1.94 -2.62
N LEU A 224 11.63 -1.32 -2.21
CA LEU A 224 11.59 -0.64 -0.91
C LEU A 224 11.73 -1.69 0.19
N ARG A 225 12.67 -1.48 1.12
CA ARG A 225 12.94 -2.42 2.21
C ARG A 225 13.24 -1.69 3.51
N LEU A 226 12.24 -1.51 4.34
CA LEU A 226 12.39 -0.80 5.62
C LEU A 226 12.59 -1.79 6.77
N TRP A 227 13.54 -1.47 7.62
CA TRP A 227 13.86 -2.21 8.82
C TRP A 227 13.70 -1.33 10.05
N PRO A 228 12.92 -1.73 11.08
CA PRO A 228 12.68 -0.90 12.27
C PRO A 228 13.95 -0.39 12.95
N GLN A 229 14.95 -1.25 13.08
CA GLN A 229 16.23 -0.93 13.74
C GLN A 229 17.12 0.01 12.91
N ARG A 230 16.91 0.11 11.61
CA ARG A 230 17.73 0.91 10.70
C ARG A 230 17.07 2.25 10.36
N HIS A 231 15.75 2.25 10.14
CA HIS A 231 15.04 3.40 9.60
C HIS A 231 14.11 4.08 10.63
N GLY A 232 13.95 3.51 11.84
CA GLY A 232 13.06 4.07 12.87
C GLY A 232 11.55 3.95 12.56
N THR A 233 11.18 3.37 11.42
CA THR A 233 9.79 3.11 10.99
C THR A 233 9.35 1.70 11.37
N ASP A 234 8.12 1.31 11.07
CA ASP A 234 7.78 -0.12 11.01
C ASP A 234 8.51 -0.77 9.82
N GLY A 235 8.66 -2.09 9.84
CA GLY A 235 9.25 -2.84 8.73
C GLY A 235 8.24 -2.93 7.58
N PHE A 236 8.68 -2.54 6.39
CA PHE A 236 7.88 -2.61 5.17
C PHE A 236 8.70 -3.16 4.00
N PHE A 237 7.98 -3.74 3.08
CA PHE A 237 8.46 -4.12 1.77
C PHE A 237 7.54 -3.55 0.70
N ALA A 238 8.10 -3.15 -0.45
CA ALA A 238 7.31 -2.95 -1.66
C ALA A 238 8.11 -3.27 -2.92
N ALA A 239 7.40 -3.81 -3.90
CA ALA A 239 7.81 -3.97 -5.29
C ALA A 239 6.86 -3.21 -6.21
N VAL A 240 7.38 -2.60 -7.25
CA VAL A 240 6.64 -1.74 -8.18
C VAL A 240 6.82 -2.25 -9.60
N TRP A 241 5.71 -2.41 -10.31
CA TRP A 241 5.75 -2.77 -11.73
C TRP A 241 4.96 -1.78 -12.57
N GLN A 242 5.37 -1.68 -13.82
CA GLN A 242 4.60 -1.04 -14.87
C GLN A 242 4.14 -2.09 -15.87
N ARG A 243 2.85 -2.10 -16.21
CA ARG A 243 2.34 -2.95 -17.28
C ARG A 243 2.77 -2.38 -18.62
N LYS A 244 3.35 -3.21 -19.48
CA LYS A 244 3.69 -2.84 -20.86
C LYS A 244 2.45 -2.39 -21.63
N ALA A 245 2.62 -1.45 -22.55
CA ALA A 245 1.53 -0.88 -23.33
C ALA A 245 0.94 -1.89 -24.34
#